data_393f77d6179db814eaa4c5374c6e711a
#
_entry.id   393f77d6179db814eaa4c5374c6e711a
#
_cell.length_a   1.000
_cell.length_b   1.000
_cell.length_c   1.000
_cell.angle_alpha   90.00
_cell.angle_beta   90.00
_cell.angle_gamma   90.00
#
_symmetry.space_group_name_H-M   'P 1'
#
loop_
_entity.id
_entity.type
_entity.pdbx_description
1 polymer ?
#
loop_
_entity_poly.entity_id
_entity_poly.type
_entity_poly.pdbx_seq_one_letter_code
_entity_poly.pdbx_strand_id
1 'polypeptide(L)'
;MTLRLRISPCPNDTFMFDALLNGRIDTGGLHFDVEYRDIEALNRGVQAGEADVSKISCAVLPAVADRYALLDSGAALGRGNGPLLVRRAGDRSPIRRVAVPGVHTTANALMMRLFPRITERTPLLFSQIAAAVERGDFDAGVLIHEGRFVYRQRQLELVADLGQLWERTTALPLPLGGIAAKRSLPEAMRRQVETLIRQSIEYAFAHPEASRAYIKEHAQELDDAVIDAHIALFVNDYSLSLGIEGRRAVEALTGIVLRSKAQNNEK
;
A
#
# COMPACT_ATOMS: atom_id res chain seq x y z
N MET A 1 -15.63 20.17 -10.22
CA MET A 1 -15.35 20.00 -8.76
C MET A 1 -13.96 19.46 -8.60
N THR A 2 -13.19 19.95 -7.61
CA THR A 2 -11.81 19.46 -7.35
C THR A 2 -11.77 18.69 -6.04
N LEU A 3 -11.21 17.48 -6.05
CA LEU A 3 -11.00 16.62 -4.89
C LEU A 3 -9.50 16.59 -4.52
N ARG A 4 -9.22 16.63 -3.22
CA ARG A 4 -7.84 16.45 -2.71
C ARG A 4 -7.49 14.96 -2.71
N LEU A 5 -6.61 14.58 -3.64
CA LEU A 5 -6.11 13.22 -3.79
C LEU A 5 -4.70 13.13 -3.20
N ARG A 6 -4.47 12.17 -2.33
CA ARG A 6 -3.16 11.92 -1.70
C ARG A 6 -2.75 10.47 -1.97
N ILE A 7 -1.63 10.29 -2.68
CA ILE A 7 -1.12 8.98 -3.09
C ILE A 7 0.39 8.90 -2.85
N SER A 8 0.97 7.72 -3.00
CA SER A 8 2.43 7.58 -2.91
C SER A 8 3.09 7.81 -4.26
N PRO A 9 4.37 8.22 -4.29
CA PRO A 9 5.14 8.33 -5.53
C PRO A 9 5.62 6.96 -6.05
N CYS A 10 5.22 5.86 -5.39
CA CYS A 10 5.68 4.52 -5.75
C CYS A 10 5.14 4.06 -7.11
N PRO A 11 5.90 3.20 -7.84
CA PRO A 11 5.53 2.77 -9.18
C PRO A 11 4.13 2.16 -9.32
N ASN A 12 3.63 1.44 -8.32
CA ASN A 12 2.29 0.87 -8.34
C ASN A 12 1.19 1.96 -8.31
N ASP A 13 1.34 3.01 -7.49
CA ASP A 13 0.33 4.07 -7.40
C ASP A 13 0.40 4.96 -8.66
N THR A 14 1.60 5.39 -9.08
CA THR A 14 1.76 6.19 -10.29
C THR A 14 1.29 5.45 -11.54
N PHE A 15 1.51 4.14 -11.65
CA PHE A 15 0.96 3.32 -12.73
C PHE A 15 -0.57 3.30 -12.72
N MET A 16 -1.19 3.09 -11.54
CA MET A 16 -2.66 3.02 -11.42
C MET A 16 -3.34 4.35 -11.69
N PHE A 17 -2.70 5.46 -11.38
CA PHE A 17 -3.32 6.79 -11.42
C PHE A 17 -2.92 7.63 -12.65
N ASP A 18 -1.93 7.22 -13.46
CA ASP A 18 -1.47 7.98 -14.63
C ASP A 18 -2.60 8.38 -15.57
N ALA A 19 -3.42 7.41 -15.99
CA ALA A 19 -4.46 7.70 -16.97
C ALA A 19 -5.52 8.66 -16.46
N LEU A 20 -5.83 8.58 -15.16
CA LEU A 20 -6.75 9.49 -14.49
C LEU A 20 -6.19 10.92 -14.39
N LEU A 21 -4.92 11.04 -14.03
CA LEU A 21 -4.30 12.33 -13.70
C LEU A 21 -3.77 13.07 -14.92
N ASN A 22 -3.38 12.34 -15.97
CA ASN A 22 -2.80 12.90 -17.18
C ASN A 22 -3.78 12.92 -18.38
N GLY A 23 -5.10 12.89 -18.10
CA GLY A 23 -6.13 13.14 -19.11
C GLY A 23 -6.26 12.06 -20.17
N ARG A 24 -5.88 10.81 -19.86
CA ARG A 24 -5.98 9.68 -20.80
C ARG A 24 -7.35 9.01 -20.77
N ILE A 25 -8.15 9.34 -19.76
CA ILE A 25 -9.55 8.91 -19.62
C ILE A 25 -10.44 10.13 -19.33
N ASP A 26 -11.73 10.06 -19.71
CA ASP A 26 -12.70 11.10 -19.39
C ASP A 26 -13.09 11.03 -17.92
N THR A 27 -12.87 12.11 -17.20
CA THR A 27 -13.21 12.23 -15.76
C THR A 27 -14.65 12.73 -15.49
N GLY A 28 -15.41 13.05 -16.55
CA GLY A 28 -16.74 13.66 -16.41
C GLY A 28 -16.70 15.02 -15.70
N GLY A 29 -15.63 15.81 -15.89
CA GLY A 29 -15.43 17.13 -15.27
C GLY A 29 -14.95 17.09 -13.83
N LEU A 30 -14.57 15.95 -13.29
CA LEU A 30 -13.94 15.84 -11.99
C LEU A 30 -12.44 16.12 -12.11
N HIS A 31 -11.93 16.98 -11.23
CA HIS A 31 -10.50 17.35 -11.15
C HIS A 31 -9.90 16.86 -9.83
N PHE A 32 -8.58 16.61 -9.83
CA PHE A 32 -7.85 16.18 -8.65
C PHE A 32 -6.70 17.14 -8.34
N ASP A 33 -6.67 17.62 -7.10
CA ASP A 33 -5.51 18.27 -6.49
C ASP A 33 -4.65 17.18 -5.87
N VAL A 34 -3.53 16.84 -6.52
CA VAL A 34 -2.71 15.68 -6.18
C VAL A 34 -1.51 16.08 -5.35
N GLU A 35 -1.24 15.32 -4.29
CA GLU A 35 -0.02 15.44 -3.51
C GLU A 35 0.56 14.04 -3.23
N TYR A 36 1.88 13.92 -3.40
CA TYR A 36 2.63 12.68 -3.19
C TYR A 36 3.29 12.69 -1.82
N ARG A 37 3.03 11.64 -1.03
CA ARG A 37 3.63 11.46 0.30
C ARG A 37 4.00 9.99 0.52
N ASP A 38 4.93 9.73 1.46
CA ASP A 38 5.16 8.36 1.92
C ASP A 38 3.94 7.79 2.65
N ILE A 39 3.88 6.46 2.75
CA ILE A 39 2.69 5.76 3.26
C ILE A 39 2.37 6.11 4.73
N GLU A 40 3.38 6.38 5.57
CA GLU A 40 3.11 6.75 6.97
C GLU A 40 2.54 8.17 7.06
N ALA A 41 3.03 9.12 6.22
CA ALA A 41 2.47 10.46 6.13
C ALA A 41 1.03 10.42 5.59
N LEU A 42 0.73 9.56 4.60
CA LEU A 42 -0.64 9.33 4.11
C LEU A 42 -1.56 8.78 5.20
N ASN A 43 -1.10 7.80 5.98
CA ASN A 43 -1.85 7.23 7.09
C ASN A 43 -2.18 8.28 8.18
N ARG A 44 -1.23 9.17 8.50
CA ARG A 44 -1.46 10.30 9.41
C ARG A 44 -2.42 11.32 8.83
N GLY A 45 -2.29 11.63 7.53
CA GLY A 45 -3.16 12.58 6.83
C GLY A 45 -4.63 12.15 6.84
N VAL A 46 -4.94 10.86 6.65
CA VAL A 46 -6.34 10.38 6.75
C VAL A 46 -6.85 10.40 8.19
N GLN A 47 -6.00 10.16 9.18
CA GLN A 47 -6.37 10.30 10.58
C GLN A 47 -6.65 11.77 10.95
N ALA A 48 -5.95 12.72 10.35
CA ALA A 48 -6.21 14.15 10.46
C ALA A 48 -7.38 14.65 9.58
N GLY A 49 -7.87 13.82 8.65
CA GLY A 49 -8.97 14.19 7.74
C GLY A 49 -8.53 15.13 6.61
N GLU A 50 -7.27 15.14 6.21
CA GLU A 50 -6.71 16.10 5.24
C GLU A 50 -7.17 15.83 3.80
N ALA A 51 -7.26 14.57 3.38
CA ALA A 51 -7.58 14.18 2.02
C ALA A 51 -9.08 13.87 1.81
N ASP A 52 -9.60 14.10 0.61
CA ASP A 52 -10.93 13.63 0.22
C ASP A 52 -10.85 12.18 -0.28
N VAL A 53 -9.77 11.85 -0.98
CA VAL A 53 -9.40 10.50 -1.44
C VAL A 53 -7.93 10.26 -1.12
N SER A 54 -7.57 9.13 -0.52
CA SER A 54 -6.18 8.85 -0.16
C SER A 54 -5.83 7.38 -0.28
N LYS A 55 -4.60 7.12 -0.68
CA LYS A 55 -3.94 5.84 -0.41
C LYS A 55 -3.79 5.68 1.11
N ILE A 56 -4.04 4.48 1.60
CA ILE A 56 -3.87 4.11 3.01
C ILE A 56 -3.28 2.72 3.14
N SER A 57 -2.61 2.45 4.26
CA SER A 57 -2.37 1.08 4.71
C SER A 57 -3.69 0.46 5.19
N CYS A 58 -3.95 -0.82 4.88
CA CYS A 58 -5.14 -1.49 5.41
C CYS A 58 -5.17 -1.48 6.94
N ALA A 59 -4.02 -1.52 7.60
CA ALA A 59 -3.92 -1.50 9.06
C ALA A 59 -4.44 -0.20 9.71
N VAL A 60 -4.52 0.94 8.98
CA VAL A 60 -5.06 2.19 9.54
C VAL A 60 -6.60 2.24 9.47
N LEU A 61 -7.21 1.37 8.67
CA LEU A 61 -8.65 1.38 8.42
C LEU A 61 -9.50 1.38 9.72
N PRO A 62 -9.21 0.59 10.75
CA PRO A 62 -9.98 0.62 11.99
C PRO A 62 -10.05 2.00 12.67
N ALA A 63 -8.97 2.78 12.54
CA ALA A 63 -8.90 4.12 13.15
C ALA A 63 -9.64 5.20 12.36
N VAL A 64 -10.07 4.92 11.13
CA VAL A 64 -10.68 5.91 10.23
C VAL A 64 -11.99 5.43 9.57
N ALA A 65 -12.45 4.22 9.86
CA ALA A 65 -13.61 3.61 9.20
C ALA A 65 -14.94 4.36 9.41
N ASP A 66 -15.03 5.17 10.45
CA ASP A 66 -16.13 6.09 10.71
C ASP A 66 -16.18 7.26 9.69
N ARG A 67 -15.03 7.74 9.26
CA ARG A 67 -14.86 8.92 8.39
C ARG A 67 -14.52 8.58 6.94
N TYR A 68 -13.91 7.42 6.70
CA TYR A 68 -13.48 6.98 5.36
C TYR A 68 -14.06 5.61 5.01
N ALA A 69 -14.34 5.40 3.74
CA ALA A 69 -14.70 4.12 3.18
C ALA A 69 -13.58 3.63 2.27
N LEU A 70 -13.14 2.39 2.46
CA LEU A 70 -12.23 1.73 1.51
C LEU A 70 -12.99 1.50 0.20
N LEU A 71 -12.40 1.91 -0.91
CA LEU A 71 -12.92 1.68 -2.25
C LEU A 71 -12.60 0.25 -2.70
N ASP A 72 -13.39 -0.25 -3.63
CA ASP A 72 -13.21 -1.58 -4.20
C ASP A 72 -12.05 -1.66 -5.20
N SER A 73 -11.67 -0.52 -5.80
CA SER A 73 -10.56 -0.39 -6.74
C SER A 73 -9.36 0.35 -6.14
N GLY A 74 -8.16 0.05 -6.62
CA GLY A 74 -6.90 0.68 -6.21
C GLY A 74 -6.19 -0.04 -5.05
N ALA A 75 -6.57 -1.29 -4.74
CA ALA A 75 -5.92 -2.05 -3.69
C ALA A 75 -4.54 -2.58 -4.11
N ALA A 76 -3.57 -2.52 -3.20
CA ALA A 76 -2.33 -3.28 -3.23
C ALA A 76 -2.51 -4.50 -2.32
N LEU A 77 -2.95 -5.60 -2.91
CA LEU A 77 -3.29 -6.84 -2.23
C LEU A 77 -2.85 -8.01 -3.10
N GLY A 78 -2.34 -9.06 -2.49
CA GLY A 78 -1.87 -10.21 -3.27
C GLY A 78 -1.14 -11.25 -2.42
N ARG A 79 -0.48 -12.19 -3.12
CA ARG A 79 0.35 -13.23 -2.53
C ARG A 79 1.82 -13.00 -2.89
N GLY A 80 2.73 -13.34 -1.96
CA GLY A 80 4.16 -13.16 -2.16
C GLY A 80 4.64 -11.70 -2.17
N ASN A 81 3.78 -10.74 -1.82
CA ASN A 81 4.04 -9.30 -1.86
C ASN A 81 4.30 -8.66 -0.48
N GLY A 82 4.53 -9.49 0.54
CA GLY A 82 4.64 -9.04 1.93
C GLY A 82 5.94 -8.29 2.25
N PRO A 83 5.92 -7.52 3.35
CA PRO A 83 7.12 -6.92 3.91
C PRO A 83 8.14 -7.99 4.33
N LEU A 84 9.43 -7.65 4.23
CA LEU A 84 10.53 -8.53 4.61
C LEU A 84 11.18 -8.05 5.90
N LEU A 85 11.25 -8.91 6.91
CA LEU A 85 12.11 -8.69 8.06
C LEU A 85 13.53 -9.13 7.67
N VAL A 86 14.48 -8.19 7.70
CA VAL A 86 15.89 -8.42 7.34
C VAL A 86 16.82 -8.01 8.46
N ARG A 87 18.02 -8.57 8.49
CA ARG A 87 19.13 -8.17 9.35
C ARG A 87 20.45 -8.18 8.59
N ARG A 88 21.52 -7.75 9.21
CA ARG A 88 22.86 -7.87 8.61
C ARG A 88 23.20 -9.34 8.34
N ALA A 89 23.78 -9.60 7.19
CA ALA A 89 24.21 -10.95 6.83
C ALA A 89 25.25 -11.48 7.83
N GLY A 90 25.05 -12.71 8.28
CA GLY A 90 25.92 -13.36 9.25
C GLY A 90 25.72 -12.96 10.72
N ASP A 91 24.92 -11.95 11.02
CA ASP A 91 24.60 -11.58 12.41
C ASP A 91 23.63 -12.62 13.00
N ARG A 92 23.96 -13.20 14.16
CA ARG A 92 23.15 -14.18 14.88
C ARG A 92 22.68 -13.66 16.25
N SER A 93 22.91 -12.40 16.52
CA SER A 93 22.49 -11.77 17.77
C SER A 93 20.96 -11.77 17.92
N PRO A 94 20.42 -11.79 19.13
CA PRO A 94 19.00 -11.65 19.35
C PRO A 94 18.46 -10.32 18.79
N ILE A 95 17.35 -10.39 18.05
CA ILE A 95 16.67 -9.22 17.51
C ILE A 95 15.84 -8.58 18.63
N ARG A 96 16.15 -7.35 19.01
CA ARG A 96 15.45 -6.56 20.02
C ARG A 96 14.91 -5.26 19.42
N ARG A 97 15.78 -4.49 18.71
CA ARG A 97 15.47 -3.20 18.13
C ARG A 97 15.20 -3.35 16.62
N VAL A 98 14.00 -3.03 16.19
CA VAL A 98 13.59 -3.16 14.79
C VAL A 98 13.16 -1.81 14.22
N ALA A 99 13.74 -1.43 13.08
CA ALA A 99 13.27 -0.31 12.29
C ALA A 99 12.02 -0.72 11.48
N VAL A 100 10.95 0.07 11.56
CA VAL A 100 9.69 -0.17 10.83
C VAL A 100 9.34 1.03 9.94
N PRO A 101 8.63 0.85 8.80
CA PRO A 101 8.37 1.94 7.85
C PRO A 101 7.30 2.93 8.30
N GLY A 102 6.78 2.79 9.51
CA GLY A 102 5.78 3.66 10.11
C GLY A 102 4.90 2.91 11.10
N VAL A 103 4.38 3.65 12.07
CA VAL A 103 3.59 3.08 13.17
C VAL A 103 2.24 2.54 12.67
N HIS A 104 1.64 3.23 11.68
CA HIS A 104 0.30 2.93 11.17
C HIS A 104 0.31 2.03 9.93
N THR A 105 1.49 1.52 9.53
CA THR A 105 1.62 0.68 8.33
C THR A 105 1.18 -0.75 8.58
N THR A 106 0.70 -1.42 7.53
CA THR A 106 0.42 -2.87 7.57
C THR A 106 1.67 -3.68 7.92
N ALA A 107 2.86 -3.20 7.50
CA ALA A 107 4.14 -3.81 7.84
C ALA A 107 4.37 -3.87 9.35
N ASN A 108 4.13 -2.76 10.07
CA ASN A 108 4.23 -2.74 11.53
C ASN A 108 3.13 -3.58 12.21
N ALA A 109 1.90 -3.56 11.71
CA ALA A 109 0.82 -4.39 12.23
C ALA A 109 1.16 -5.89 12.14
N LEU A 110 1.77 -6.32 11.02
CA LEU A 110 2.26 -7.70 10.87
C LEU A 110 3.39 -8.02 11.85
N MET A 111 4.35 -7.10 12.06
CA MET A 111 5.40 -7.27 13.07
C MET A 111 4.80 -7.48 14.46
N MET A 112 3.82 -6.66 14.85
CA MET A 112 3.16 -6.81 16.16
C MET A 112 2.45 -8.15 16.31
N ARG A 113 1.79 -8.63 15.25
CA ARG A 113 1.02 -9.87 15.25
C ARG A 113 1.91 -11.12 15.21
N LEU A 114 2.96 -11.10 14.38
CA LEU A 114 3.81 -12.27 14.12
C LEU A 114 5.01 -12.38 15.07
N PHE A 115 5.49 -11.24 15.58
CA PHE A 115 6.64 -11.15 16.47
C PHE A 115 6.30 -10.34 17.75
N PRO A 116 5.31 -10.76 18.54
CA PRO A 116 4.80 -9.97 19.69
C PRO A 116 5.84 -9.74 20.80
N ARG A 117 6.90 -10.55 20.82
CA ARG A 117 8.00 -10.40 21.79
C ARG A 117 8.97 -9.28 21.44
N ILE A 118 8.99 -8.82 20.17
CA ILE A 118 9.82 -7.70 19.73
C ILE A 118 9.02 -6.42 19.96
N THR A 119 9.29 -5.72 21.06
CA THR A 119 8.55 -4.52 21.47
C THR A 119 9.22 -3.21 21.07
N GLU A 120 10.55 -3.21 20.89
CA GLU A 120 11.32 -2.02 20.51
C GLU A 120 11.25 -1.84 18.98
N ARG A 121 10.21 -1.13 18.52
CA ARG A 121 10.01 -0.80 17.10
C ARG A 121 10.09 0.71 16.91
N THR A 122 11.04 1.15 16.09
CA THR A 122 11.26 2.57 15.80
C THR A 122 10.85 2.88 14.35
N PRO A 123 9.93 3.83 14.14
CA PRO A 123 9.55 4.24 12.79
C PRO A 123 10.66 5.04 12.12
N LEU A 124 11.00 4.66 10.89
CA LEU A 124 11.90 5.39 9.98
C LEU A 124 11.22 5.54 8.62
N LEU A 125 11.67 6.52 7.85
CA LEU A 125 11.32 6.57 6.43
C LEU A 125 11.80 5.27 5.77
N PHE A 126 10.93 4.61 5.01
CA PHE A 126 11.19 3.26 4.49
C PHE A 126 12.52 3.14 3.73
N SER A 127 12.90 4.16 2.96
CA SER A 127 14.17 4.21 2.21
C SER A 127 15.43 4.25 3.11
N GLN A 128 15.32 4.64 4.36
CA GLN A 128 16.42 4.72 5.33
C GLN A 128 16.66 3.42 6.10
N ILE A 129 15.68 2.50 6.11
CA ILE A 129 15.70 1.32 6.97
C ILE A 129 16.88 0.40 6.64
N ALA A 130 17.08 0.08 5.35
CA ALA A 130 18.16 -0.83 4.95
C ALA A 130 19.53 -0.29 5.39
N ALA A 131 19.83 0.98 5.14
CA ALA A 131 21.08 1.62 5.54
C ALA A 131 21.26 1.66 7.08
N ALA A 132 20.19 1.88 7.83
CA ALA A 132 20.24 1.88 9.29
C ALA A 132 20.56 0.49 9.87
N VAL A 133 20.03 -0.58 9.26
CA VAL A 133 20.37 -1.96 9.63
C VAL A 133 21.82 -2.28 9.26
N GLU A 134 22.29 -1.89 8.07
CA GLU A 134 23.69 -2.07 7.64
C GLU A 134 24.68 -1.46 8.62
N ARG A 135 24.42 -0.22 9.08
CA ARG A 135 25.29 0.46 10.07
C ARG A 135 25.22 -0.15 11.47
N GLY A 136 24.20 -0.98 11.77
CA GLY A 136 23.99 -1.56 13.09
C GLY A 136 23.23 -0.65 14.07
N ASP A 137 22.57 0.40 13.56
CA ASP A 137 21.71 1.24 14.38
C ASP A 137 20.52 0.42 14.93
N PHE A 138 20.11 -0.61 14.17
CA PHE A 138 19.07 -1.58 14.51
C PHE A 138 19.54 -3.01 14.29
N ASP A 139 18.99 -3.93 15.06
CA ASP A 139 19.29 -5.36 14.96
C ASP A 139 18.62 -5.96 13.71
N ALA A 140 17.47 -5.40 13.30
CA ALA A 140 16.73 -5.79 12.10
C ALA A 140 15.88 -4.61 11.58
N GLY A 141 15.35 -4.75 10.37
CA GLY A 141 14.45 -3.77 9.76
C GLY A 141 13.38 -4.42 8.90
N VAL A 142 12.24 -3.78 8.77
CA VAL A 142 11.15 -4.23 7.92
C VAL A 142 11.16 -3.45 6.62
N LEU A 143 11.53 -4.13 5.53
CA LEU A 143 11.58 -3.56 4.19
C LEU A 143 10.24 -3.70 3.49
N ILE A 144 9.84 -2.64 2.81
CA ILE A 144 8.66 -2.56 1.94
C ILE A 144 9.08 -2.04 0.56
N HIS A 145 8.13 -1.96 -0.37
CA HIS A 145 8.33 -1.43 -1.72
C HIS A 145 9.53 -2.08 -2.44
N GLU A 146 10.33 -1.28 -3.15
CA GLU A 146 11.50 -1.71 -3.90
C GLU A 146 12.59 -2.36 -3.03
N GLY A 147 12.68 -2.02 -1.75
CA GLY A 147 13.66 -2.59 -0.82
C GLY A 147 13.67 -4.11 -0.78
N ARG A 148 12.51 -4.76 -1.05
CA ARG A 148 12.42 -6.22 -1.10
C ARG A 148 13.18 -6.85 -2.29
N PHE A 149 13.44 -6.11 -3.36
CA PHE A 149 14.14 -6.63 -4.55
C PHE A 149 15.65 -6.48 -4.43
N VAL A 150 16.13 -5.44 -3.71
CA VAL A 150 17.54 -5.04 -3.69
C VAL A 150 18.29 -5.34 -2.39
N TYR A 151 17.62 -5.83 -1.33
CA TYR A 151 18.23 -6.00 0.00
C TYR A 151 19.47 -6.91 0.01
N ARG A 152 19.50 -7.94 -0.85
CA ARG A 152 20.64 -8.88 -0.94
C ARG A 152 21.91 -8.20 -1.45
N GLN A 153 21.79 -7.15 -2.26
CA GLN A 153 22.90 -6.36 -2.76
C GLN A 153 23.51 -5.48 -1.64
N ARG A 154 22.80 -5.33 -0.51
CA ARG A 154 23.16 -4.50 0.63
C ARG A 154 23.66 -5.28 1.85
N GLN A 155 24.25 -6.46 1.66
CA GLN A 155 24.75 -7.32 2.74
C GLN A 155 23.70 -7.59 3.85
N LEU A 156 22.43 -7.64 3.46
CA LEU A 156 21.33 -8.00 4.34
C LEU A 156 20.86 -9.43 4.04
N GLU A 157 20.43 -10.13 5.07
CA GLU A 157 19.82 -11.46 4.95
C GLU A 157 18.36 -11.44 5.42
N LEU A 158 17.56 -12.31 4.80
CA LEU A 158 16.16 -12.49 5.16
C LEU A 158 16.05 -13.24 6.50
N VAL A 159 15.33 -12.63 7.44
CA VAL A 159 14.93 -13.30 8.68
C VAL A 159 13.57 -13.95 8.49
N ALA A 160 12.60 -13.22 7.94
CA ALA A 160 11.25 -13.71 7.66
C ALA A 160 10.57 -12.89 6.55
N ASP A 161 9.80 -13.57 5.70
CA ASP A 161 8.81 -12.93 4.82
C ASP A 161 7.47 -12.88 5.58
N LEU A 162 7.06 -11.66 5.96
CA LEU A 162 5.86 -11.45 6.77
C LEU A 162 4.58 -11.80 5.99
N GLY A 163 4.62 -11.66 4.65
CA GLY A 163 3.51 -12.05 3.78
C GLY A 163 3.35 -13.57 3.73
N GLN A 164 4.44 -14.31 3.56
CA GLN A 164 4.38 -15.78 3.62
C GLN A 164 3.87 -16.29 4.97
N LEU A 165 4.30 -15.67 6.07
CA LEU A 165 3.79 -16.04 7.40
C LEU A 165 2.29 -15.74 7.54
N TRP A 166 1.83 -14.59 7.02
CA TRP A 166 0.40 -14.26 6.96
C TRP A 166 -0.38 -15.30 6.15
N GLU A 167 0.05 -15.60 4.94
CA GLU A 167 -0.60 -16.54 4.03
C GLU A 167 -0.70 -17.95 4.63
N ARG A 168 0.37 -18.42 5.30
CA ARG A 168 0.39 -19.72 5.99
C ARG A 168 -0.60 -19.79 7.15
N THR A 169 -0.81 -18.68 7.86
CA THR A 169 -1.68 -18.65 9.05
C THR A 169 -3.14 -18.38 8.72
N THR A 170 -3.43 -17.69 7.62
CA THR A 170 -4.78 -17.26 7.28
C THR A 170 -5.34 -17.93 6.02
N ALA A 171 -4.48 -18.50 5.18
CA ALA A 171 -4.79 -18.96 3.81
C ALA A 171 -5.28 -17.84 2.87
N LEU A 172 -5.26 -16.57 3.29
CA LEU A 172 -5.73 -15.41 2.55
C LEU A 172 -4.56 -14.63 1.93
N PRO A 173 -4.78 -13.90 0.81
CA PRO A 173 -3.81 -12.95 0.31
C PRO A 173 -3.57 -11.83 1.34
N LEU A 174 -2.42 -11.16 1.25
CA LEU A 174 -2.08 -10.08 2.18
C LEU A 174 -2.64 -8.74 1.70
N PRO A 175 -3.53 -8.07 2.47
CA PRO A 175 -4.02 -6.74 2.14
C PRO A 175 -3.04 -5.68 2.69
N LEU A 176 -2.15 -5.17 1.84
CA LEU A 176 -1.16 -4.16 2.22
C LEU A 176 -1.78 -2.78 2.36
N GLY A 177 -2.53 -2.35 1.36
CA GLY A 177 -3.14 -1.03 1.32
C GLY A 177 -4.24 -0.92 0.27
N GLY A 178 -4.91 0.21 0.23
CA GLY A 178 -5.96 0.50 -0.73
C GLY A 178 -6.24 1.99 -0.81
N ILE A 179 -7.26 2.35 -1.57
CA ILE A 179 -7.71 3.74 -1.69
C ILE A 179 -8.96 3.93 -0.83
N ALA A 180 -8.94 4.95 0.00
CA ALA A 180 -10.08 5.32 0.83
C ALA A 180 -10.63 6.69 0.45
N ALA A 181 -11.94 6.84 0.45
CA ALA A 181 -12.63 8.10 0.20
C ALA A 181 -13.44 8.54 1.42
N LYS A 182 -13.49 9.86 1.68
CA LYS A 182 -14.29 10.40 2.77
C LYS A 182 -15.76 10.01 2.65
N ARG A 183 -16.35 9.58 3.76
CA ARG A 183 -17.80 9.28 3.84
C ARG A 183 -18.67 10.51 3.73
N SER A 184 -18.14 11.71 4.01
CA SER A 184 -18.84 12.98 3.81
C SER A 184 -19.03 13.36 2.33
N LEU A 185 -18.28 12.75 1.40
CA LEU A 185 -18.56 12.88 -0.02
C LEU A 185 -19.88 12.16 -0.35
N PRO A 186 -20.71 12.72 -1.24
CA PRO A 186 -21.90 12.04 -1.74
C PRO A 186 -21.57 10.62 -2.24
N GLU A 187 -22.45 9.66 -2.01
CA GLU A 187 -22.21 8.28 -2.41
C GLU A 187 -21.98 8.16 -3.93
N ALA A 188 -22.76 8.89 -4.73
CA ALA A 188 -22.58 8.94 -6.18
C ALA A 188 -21.16 9.39 -6.57
N MET A 189 -20.60 10.37 -5.84
CA MET A 189 -19.23 10.84 -6.07
C MET A 189 -18.20 9.79 -5.69
N ARG A 190 -18.34 9.09 -4.56
CA ARG A 190 -17.43 8.00 -4.19
C ARG A 190 -17.45 6.88 -5.22
N ARG A 191 -18.65 6.54 -5.75
CA ARG A 191 -18.79 5.55 -6.84
C ARG A 191 -18.14 6.04 -8.14
N GLN A 192 -18.28 7.33 -8.48
CA GLN A 192 -17.60 7.91 -9.65
C GLN A 192 -16.09 7.81 -9.50
N VAL A 193 -15.53 8.22 -8.36
CA VAL A 193 -14.09 8.11 -8.08
C VAL A 193 -13.61 6.66 -8.19
N GLU A 194 -14.34 5.70 -7.61
CA GLU A 194 -14.02 4.27 -7.70
C GLU A 194 -14.01 3.78 -9.16
N THR A 195 -15.00 4.19 -9.95
CA THR A 195 -15.09 3.85 -11.38
C THR A 195 -13.92 4.43 -12.16
N LEU A 196 -13.57 5.69 -11.92
CA LEU A 196 -12.45 6.36 -12.58
C LEU A 196 -11.10 5.72 -12.24
N ILE A 197 -10.88 5.33 -10.98
CA ILE A 197 -9.67 4.59 -10.58
C ILE A 197 -9.61 3.26 -11.33
N ARG A 198 -10.70 2.52 -11.39
CA ARG A 198 -10.78 1.26 -12.11
C ARG A 198 -10.47 1.45 -13.60
N GLN A 199 -11.10 2.43 -14.27
CA GLN A 199 -10.84 2.75 -15.67
C GLN A 199 -9.39 3.15 -15.92
N SER A 200 -8.78 3.89 -14.99
CA SER A 200 -7.36 4.24 -15.06
C SER A 200 -6.46 3.00 -15.00
N ILE A 201 -6.77 2.04 -14.14
CA ILE A 201 -6.03 0.78 -14.04
C ILE A 201 -6.23 -0.07 -15.31
N GLU A 202 -7.47 -0.18 -15.80
CA GLU A 202 -7.78 -0.90 -17.04
C GLU A 202 -7.02 -0.29 -18.23
N TYR A 203 -6.95 1.04 -18.33
CA TYR A 203 -6.15 1.74 -19.33
C TYR A 203 -4.66 1.42 -19.19
N ALA A 204 -4.11 1.47 -17.97
CA ALA A 204 -2.71 1.18 -17.71
C ALA A 204 -2.33 -0.26 -18.10
N PHE A 205 -3.20 -1.23 -17.84
CA PHE A 205 -3.00 -2.62 -18.29
C PHE A 205 -3.02 -2.77 -19.81
N ALA A 206 -3.89 -2.03 -20.48
CA ALA A 206 -3.97 -2.06 -21.95
C ALA A 206 -2.81 -1.31 -22.62
N HIS A 207 -2.19 -0.34 -21.92
CA HIS A 207 -1.14 0.54 -22.48
C HIS A 207 0.00 0.72 -21.45
N PRO A 208 0.73 -0.35 -21.05
CA PRO A 208 1.68 -0.30 -19.93
C PRO A 208 2.81 0.70 -20.13
N GLU A 209 3.24 0.92 -21.38
CA GLU A 209 4.30 1.89 -21.71
C GLU A 209 3.86 3.35 -21.57
N ALA A 210 2.56 3.63 -21.61
CA ALA A 210 2.05 4.99 -21.51
C ALA A 210 2.41 5.67 -20.19
N SER A 211 2.50 4.91 -19.11
CA SER A 211 2.79 5.41 -17.75
C SER A 211 4.28 5.53 -17.45
N ARG A 212 5.18 5.03 -18.31
CA ARG A 212 6.62 4.90 -18.00
C ARG A 212 7.27 6.23 -17.62
N ALA A 213 7.03 7.29 -18.40
CA ALA A 213 7.60 8.60 -18.13
C ALA A 213 7.10 9.18 -16.80
N TYR A 214 5.80 9.08 -16.53
CA TYR A 214 5.18 9.55 -15.31
C TYR A 214 5.66 8.77 -14.07
N ILE A 215 5.85 7.47 -14.18
CA ILE A 215 6.42 6.65 -13.10
C ILE A 215 7.83 7.12 -12.78
N LYS A 216 8.69 7.29 -13.79
CA LYS A 216 10.09 7.73 -13.60
C LYS A 216 10.22 9.14 -13.05
N GLU A 217 9.28 10.02 -13.33
CA GLU A 217 9.25 11.37 -12.75
C GLU A 217 9.06 11.36 -11.24
N HIS A 218 8.37 10.34 -10.70
CA HIS A 218 7.97 10.30 -9.29
C HIS A 218 8.69 9.22 -8.48
N ALA A 219 9.17 8.15 -9.13
CA ALA A 219 9.78 7.02 -8.46
C ALA A 219 11.15 7.35 -7.85
N GLN A 220 11.46 6.76 -6.68
CA GLN A 220 12.80 6.82 -6.11
C GLN A 220 13.75 5.83 -6.79
N GLU A 221 13.26 4.70 -7.26
CA GLU A 221 13.99 3.69 -8.03
C GLU A 221 13.76 3.94 -9.52
N LEU A 222 14.85 4.01 -10.28
CA LEU A 222 14.81 4.32 -11.72
C LEU A 222 15.19 3.14 -12.62
N ASP A 223 15.60 2.00 -12.04
CA ASP A 223 15.87 0.78 -12.81
C ASP A 223 14.56 0.20 -13.34
N ASP A 224 14.47 0.03 -14.66
CA ASP A 224 13.25 -0.42 -15.33
C ASP A 224 12.83 -1.82 -14.88
N ALA A 225 13.78 -2.73 -14.64
CA ALA A 225 13.46 -4.09 -14.22
C ALA A 225 12.89 -4.11 -12.79
N VAL A 226 13.37 -3.24 -11.91
CA VAL A 226 12.83 -3.09 -10.54
C VAL A 226 11.45 -2.45 -10.59
N ILE A 227 11.23 -1.43 -11.42
CA ILE A 227 9.91 -0.81 -11.62
C ILE A 227 8.91 -1.85 -12.12
N ASP A 228 9.26 -2.63 -13.15
CA ASP A 228 8.38 -3.65 -13.74
C ASP A 228 8.05 -4.75 -12.73
N ALA A 229 9.05 -5.24 -11.98
CA ALA A 229 8.85 -6.21 -10.91
C ALA A 229 7.94 -5.66 -9.79
N HIS A 230 8.06 -4.38 -9.46
CA HIS A 230 7.21 -3.70 -8.48
C HIS A 230 5.75 -3.63 -8.97
N ILE A 231 5.53 -3.17 -10.21
CA ILE A 231 4.19 -3.08 -10.80
C ILE A 231 3.56 -4.48 -10.85
N ALA A 232 4.26 -5.48 -11.41
CA ALA A 232 3.76 -6.84 -11.54
C ALA A 232 3.39 -7.48 -10.19
N LEU A 233 4.09 -7.12 -9.10
CA LEU A 233 3.84 -7.65 -7.77
C LEU A 233 2.66 -6.99 -7.06
N PHE A 234 2.46 -5.67 -7.25
CA PHE A 234 1.53 -4.88 -6.45
C PHE A 234 0.26 -4.44 -7.21
N VAL A 235 0.24 -4.52 -8.54
CA VAL A 235 -0.93 -4.18 -9.36
C VAL A 235 -1.43 -5.42 -10.10
N ASN A 236 -2.64 -5.86 -9.77
CA ASN A 236 -3.21 -7.13 -10.24
C ASN A 236 -4.75 -7.05 -10.21
N ASP A 237 -5.44 -8.18 -10.34
CA ASP A 237 -6.91 -8.26 -10.34
C ASP A 237 -7.54 -7.66 -9.08
N TYR A 238 -6.86 -7.76 -7.92
CA TYR A 238 -7.34 -7.11 -6.69
C TYR A 238 -7.24 -5.57 -6.76
N SER A 239 -6.40 -5.03 -7.62
CA SER A 239 -6.37 -3.58 -7.88
C SER A 239 -7.57 -3.11 -8.68
N LEU A 240 -8.15 -3.97 -9.53
CA LEU A 240 -9.41 -3.69 -10.22
C LEU A 240 -10.62 -3.83 -9.30
N SER A 241 -10.63 -4.88 -8.47
CA SER A 241 -11.69 -5.12 -7.48
C SER A 241 -11.19 -6.05 -6.38
N LEU A 242 -11.49 -5.74 -5.13
CA LEU A 242 -11.17 -6.60 -3.99
C LEU A 242 -11.79 -8.01 -4.11
N GLY A 243 -12.95 -8.12 -4.75
CA GLY A 243 -13.70 -9.36 -4.80
C GLY A 243 -14.06 -9.90 -3.41
N ILE A 244 -14.52 -11.14 -3.34
CA ILE A 244 -14.90 -11.78 -2.06
C ILE A 244 -13.64 -12.08 -1.22
N GLU A 245 -12.60 -12.62 -1.84
CA GLU A 245 -11.39 -13.04 -1.14
C GLU A 245 -10.63 -11.83 -0.58
N GLY A 246 -10.49 -10.75 -1.35
CA GLY A 246 -9.83 -9.53 -0.89
C GLY A 246 -10.58 -8.86 0.26
N ARG A 247 -11.92 -8.83 0.23
CA ARG A 247 -12.73 -8.32 1.35
C ARG A 247 -12.52 -9.14 2.62
N ARG A 248 -12.50 -10.48 2.52
CA ARG A 248 -12.19 -11.37 3.64
C ARG A 248 -10.78 -11.17 4.19
N ALA A 249 -9.81 -10.89 3.31
CA ALA A 249 -8.44 -10.60 3.70
C ALA A 249 -8.36 -9.29 4.50
N VAL A 250 -9.02 -8.23 4.05
CA VAL A 250 -9.10 -6.95 4.78
C VAL A 250 -9.78 -7.16 6.13
N GLU A 251 -10.89 -7.89 6.18
CA GLU A 251 -11.59 -8.20 7.43
C GLU A 251 -10.70 -8.99 8.40
N ALA A 252 -9.98 -9.99 7.93
CA ALA A 252 -9.08 -10.81 8.75
C ALA A 252 -7.91 -10.01 9.34
N LEU A 253 -7.46 -8.96 8.64
CA LEU A 253 -6.39 -8.08 9.12
C LEU A 253 -6.91 -7.02 10.10
N THR A 254 -8.09 -6.44 9.81
CA THR A 254 -8.55 -5.19 10.43
C THR A 254 -9.75 -5.36 11.35
N GLY A 255 -10.49 -6.46 11.25
CA GLY A 255 -11.79 -6.64 11.89
C GLY A 255 -12.93 -5.83 11.25
N ILE A 256 -12.66 -5.08 10.18
CA ILE A 256 -13.65 -4.26 9.50
C ILE A 256 -14.36 -5.06 8.39
N VAL A 257 -15.66 -5.27 8.55
CA VAL A 257 -16.48 -5.95 7.55
C VAL A 257 -16.78 -5.00 6.38
N LEU A 258 -16.32 -5.38 5.19
CA LEU A 258 -16.61 -4.67 3.94
C LEU A 258 -17.84 -5.30 3.26
N ARG A 259 -19.02 -4.67 3.40
CA ARG A 259 -20.25 -5.16 2.77
C ARG A 259 -20.13 -5.12 1.24
N SER A 260 -20.65 -6.15 0.57
CA SER A 260 -20.74 -6.19 -0.89
C SER A 260 -21.81 -5.21 -1.39
N LYS A 261 -21.66 -4.75 -2.66
CA LYS A 261 -22.66 -3.84 -3.30
C LYS A 261 -24.05 -4.47 -3.34
N ALA A 262 -24.17 -5.79 -3.42
CA ALA A 262 -25.46 -6.51 -3.42
C ALA A 262 -26.22 -6.42 -2.09
N GLN A 263 -25.53 -6.26 -0.96
CA GLN A 263 -26.14 -6.18 0.37
C GLN A 263 -26.63 -4.79 0.75
N ASN A 264 -26.30 -3.75 -0.03
CA ASN A 264 -26.74 -2.37 0.22
C ASN A 264 -28.08 -2.01 -0.47
N ASN A 265 -28.61 -2.88 -1.34
CA ASN A 265 -29.89 -2.65 -2.05
C ASN A 265 -31.11 -3.26 -1.35
N GLU A 266 -30.93 -3.85 -0.17
CA GLU A 266 -32.03 -4.50 0.60
C GLU A 266 -32.49 -3.70 1.82
N LYS A 267 -32.31 -2.36 1.79
CA LYS A 267 -32.89 -1.48 2.83
C LYS A 267 -33.64 -0.31 2.23
#